data_90dd8a93d5a5af61cca30cdb830cef03
#
_entry.id   90dd8a93d5a5af61cca30cdb830cef03
#
_cell.length_a   1.000
_cell.length_b   1.000
_cell.length_c   1.000
_cell.angle_alpha   90.00
_cell.angle_beta   90.00
_cell.angle_gamma   90.00
#
_symmetry.space_group_name_H-M   'P 1'
#
loop_
_entity.id
_entity.type
_entity.pdbx_description
1 polymer ?
#
loop_
_entity_poly.entity_id
_entity_poly.type
_entity_poly.pdbx_seq_one_letter_code
_entity_poly.pdbx_strand_id
1 'polypeptide(L)'
;MLAIAAVCGVGAFFYFHSDFSWDSDASDDANGPIANMDQTLPQTVLVSLDNRWVDLSKSKGQVMLLEFFATWCPGCVDETPSLIRIQRKFSNRGFTVIAIAIDDQGEETVESFVKNRQFSLDGASAPLNYPVLMGSVEIAQKLGFEGGLPAGVLVNRDGKEVKIIRGVVSEATLTKTIQRLLEN
;
A
#
# COMPACT_ATOMS: atom_id res chain seq x y z
N MET A 1 -20.03 80.96 9.41
CA MET A 1 -20.96 79.84 9.38
C MET A 1 -20.26 78.71 8.63
N LEU A 2 -20.01 77.65 9.32
CA LEU A 2 -19.18 76.49 8.86
C LEU A 2 -19.92 75.69 7.80
N ALA A 3 -19.27 75.39 6.70
CA ALA A 3 -19.64 74.36 5.73
C ALA A 3 -18.89 73.06 6.04
N ILE A 4 -19.61 72.00 6.31
CA ILE A 4 -19.07 70.66 6.57
C ILE A 4 -19.01 69.94 5.20
N ALA A 5 -17.81 69.64 4.75
CA ALA A 5 -17.57 68.79 3.58
C ALA A 5 -17.62 67.31 3.99
N ALA A 6 -18.56 66.58 3.41
CA ALA A 6 -18.63 65.12 3.58
C ALA A 6 -17.65 64.44 2.62
N VAL A 7 -16.69 63.71 3.16
CA VAL A 7 -15.78 62.86 2.42
C VAL A 7 -16.42 61.48 2.28
N CYS A 8 -16.85 61.16 1.04
CA CYS A 8 -17.26 59.79 0.67
C CYS A 8 -16.00 58.92 0.50
N GLY A 9 -15.68 58.09 1.50
CA GLY A 9 -14.67 57.06 1.39
C GLY A 9 -15.20 55.85 0.59
N VAL A 10 -14.64 55.64 -0.60
CA VAL A 10 -14.86 54.42 -1.38
C VAL A 10 -14.06 53.31 -0.72
N GLY A 11 -14.74 52.53 0.10
CA GLY A 11 -14.16 51.32 0.65
C GLY A 11 -14.04 50.25 -0.45
N ALA A 12 -12.83 50.00 -0.89
CA ALA A 12 -12.53 48.84 -1.72
C ALA A 12 -12.71 47.58 -0.85
N PHE A 13 -13.80 46.85 -1.07
CA PHE A 13 -14.01 45.52 -0.54
C PHE A 13 -13.06 44.58 -1.28
N PHE A 14 -11.91 44.28 -0.70
CA PHE A 14 -11.10 43.14 -1.11
C PHE A 14 -11.88 41.88 -0.76
N TYR A 15 -12.52 41.27 -1.76
CA TYR A 15 -12.95 39.89 -1.67
C TYR A 15 -11.67 39.03 -1.64
N PHE A 16 -11.30 38.59 -0.45
CA PHE A 16 -10.34 37.52 -0.27
C PHE A 16 -11.05 36.25 -0.70
N HIS A 17 -10.89 35.87 -1.97
CA HIS A 17 -11.17 34.53 -2.43
C HIS A 17 -10.14 33.62 -1.74
N SER A 18 -10.49 33.10 -0.58
CA SER A 18 -9.85 31.93 -0.04
C SER A 18 -10.24 30.76 -0.94
N ASP A 19 -9.45 30.49 -1.98
CA ASP A 19 -9.40 29.19 -2.59
C ASP A 19 -8.90 28.21 -1.52
N PHE A 20 -9.81 27.84 -0.63
CA PHE A 20 -9.63 26.72 0.25
C PHE A 20 -9.78 25.47 -0.60
N SER A 21 -8.69 25.14 -1.31
CA SER A 21 -8.54 23.85 -1.94
C SER A 21 -8.54 22.80 -0.83
N TRP A 22 -9.64 22.06 -0.72
CA TRP A 22 -9.66 20.80 -0.01
C TRP A 22 -8.86 19.80 -0.84
N ASP A 23 -7.53 19.98 -0.93
CA ASP A 23 -6.65 18.88 -1.15
C ASP A 23 -6.72 18.02 0.10
N SER A 24 -7.74 17.16 0.11
CA SER A 24 -7.75 15.99 0.97
C SER A 24 -6.69 15.02 0.43
N ASP A 25 -5.42 15.42 0.47
CA ASP A 25 -4.34 14.49 0.59
C ASP A 25 -4.66 13.69 1.84
N ALA A 26 -5.03 12.42 1.63
CA ALA A 26 -5.12 11.47 2.70
C ALA A 26 -3.81 11.59 3.46
N SER A 27 -3.90 12.24 4.62
CA SER A 27 -2.78 12.69 5.42
C SER A 27 -1.74 11.57 5.51
N ASP A 28 -0.51 11.87 5.09
CA ASP A 28 0.67 11.10 5.44
C ASP A 28 0.95 11.25 6.95
N ASP A 29 -0.10 11.14 7.77
CA ASP A 29 0.00 11.18 9.22
C ASP A 29 0.78 9.95 9.67
N ALA A 30 1.79 10.15 10.50
CA ALA A 30 2.60 9.07 11.06
C ALA A 30 1.77 7.98 11.77
N ASN A 31 0.50 8.26 12.08
CA ASN A 31 -0.48 7.36 12.68
C ASN A 31 -1.61 6.94 11.73
N GLY A 32 -1.59 7.35 10.46
CA GLY A 32 -2.58 6.94 9.46
C GLY A 32 -2.38 5.48 9.01
N PRO A 33 -3.37 4.91 8.24
CA PRO A 33 -3.24 3.55 7.71
C PRO A 33 -2.09 3.42 6.72
N ILE A 34 -1.63 4.51 6.12
CA ILE A 34 -0.42 4.56 5.28
C ILE A 34 0.48 5.69 5.79
N ALA A 35 1.65 5.34 6.32
CA ALA A 35 2.64 6.29 6.82
C ALA A 35 3.91 6.28 5.95
N ASN A 36 4.65 7.40 5.97
CA ASN A 36 5.93 7.50 5.27
C ASN A 36 7.02 6.70 6.00
N MET A 37 7.91 6.09 5.20
CA MET A 37 9.17 5.50 5.62
C MET A 37 10.30 6.00 4.72
N ASP A 38 11.54 5.88 5.18
CA ASP A 38 12.74 6.09 4.36
C ASP A 38 13.85 5.20 4.90
N GLN A 39 13.79 3.93 4.53
CA GLN A 39 14.87 2.99 4.84
C GLN A 39 15.16 2.09 3.63
N THR A 40 16.40 1.63 3.53
CA THR A 40 16.78 0.67 2.49
C THR A 40 16.20 -0.70 2.84
N LEU A 41 15.55 -1.35 1.87
CA LEU A 41 15.07 -2.71 2.01
C LEU A 41 16.24 -3.62 2.43
N PRO A 42 16.18 -4.28 3.57
CA PRO A 42 17.24 -5.16 4.02
C PRO A 42 17.39 -6.36 3.08
N GLN A 43 18.62 -6.86 2.92
CA GLN A 43 18.84 -8.07 2.17
C GLN A 43 18.03 -9.21 2.81
N THR A 44 17.05 -9.70 2.06
CA THR A 44 16.13 -10.74 2.54
C THR A 44 15.88 -11.73 1.42
N VAL A 45 16.17 -12.99 1.70
CA VAL A 45 15.95 -14.11 0.78
C VAL A 45 14.89 -15.01 1.39
N LEU A 46 13.80 -15.23 0.67
CA LEU A 46 12.67 -16.06 1.08
C LEU A 46 12.45 -17.20 0.09
N VAL A 47 11.72 -18.21 0.50
CA VAL A 47 11.33 -19.33 -0.37
C VAL A 47 9.88 -19.15 -0.79
N SER A 48 9.61 -19.28 -2.08
CA SER A 48 8.26 -19.32 -2.62
C SER A 48 7.65 -20.73 -2.51
N LEU A 49 6.32 -20.82 -2.57
CA LEU A 49 5.59 -22.09 -2.50
C LEU A 49 5.96 -23.09 -3.62
N ASP A 50 6.62 -22.64 -4.67
CA ASP A 50 7.18 -23.51 -5.73
C ASP A 50 8.69 -23.79 -5.54
N ASN A 51 9.18 -23.65 -4.29
CA ASN A 51 10.55 -23.93 -3.86
C ASN A 51 11.64 -23.10 -4.57
N ARG A 52 11.32 -21.88 -5.02
CA ARG A 52 12.32 -20.96 -5.57
C ARG A 52 12.79 -19.96 -4.52
N TRP A 53 14.11 -19.71 -4.51
CA TRP A 53 14.68 -18.65 -3.68
C TRP A 53 14.44 -17.28 -4.33
N VAL A 54 13.83 -16.37 -3.59
CA VAL A 54 13.52 -15.00 -4.01
C VAL A 54 14.28 -14.03 -3.13
N ASP A 55 15.21 -13.29 -3.72
CA ASP A 55 15.94 -12.21 -3.06
C ASP A 55 15.21 -10.89 -3.32
N LEU A 56 14.55 -10.38 -2.32
CA LEU A 56 13.76 -9.15 -2.41
C LEU A 56 14.62 -7.93 -2.77
N SER A 57 15.89 -7.91 -2.33
CA SER A 57 16.82 -6.80 -2.63
C SER A 57 17.22 -6.69 -4.10
N LYS A 58 17.01 -7.75 -4.89
CA LYS A 58 17.28 -7.78 -6.33
C LYS A 58 16.14 -7.26 -7.19
N SER A 59 15.02 -6.89 -6.60
CA SER A 59 13.84 -6.38 -7.32
C SER A 59 13.93 -4.89 -7.67
N LYS A 60 15.15 -4.32 -7.75
CA LYS A 60 15.36 -2.92 -8.16
C LYS A 60 14.79 -2.68 -9.55
N GLY A 61 14.24 -1.49 -9.76
CA GLY A 61 13.55 -1.09 -10.98
C GLY A 61 12.06 -1.35 -10.97
N GLN A 62 11.54 -2.03 -9.95
CA GLN A 62 10.10 -2.25 -9.75
C GLN A 62 9.61 -1.61 -8.45
N VAL A 63 8.37 -1.14 -8.46
CA VAL A 63 7.64 -0.81 -7.24
C VAL A 63 7.05 -2.11 -6.70
N MET A 64 7.23 -2.38 -5.41
CA MET A 64 6.70 -3.59 -4.77
C MET A 64 5.77 -3.23 -3.62
N LEU A 65 4.72 -4.01 -3.47
CA LEU A 65 3.96 -4.10 -2.23
C LEU A 65 4.32 -5.44 -1.57
N LEU A 66 5.03 -5.39 -0.46
CA LEU A 66 5.25 -6.53 0.42
C LEU A 66 4.04 -6.61 1.35
N GLU A 67 3.20 -7.61 1.17
CA GLU A 67 1.97 -7.82 1.93
C GLU A 67 2.18 -8.92 2.96
N PHE A 68 2.06 -8.61 4.25
CA PHE A 68 2.11 -9.60 5.31
C PHE A 68 0.72 -10.15 5.58
N PHE A 69 0.58 -11.46 5.52
CA PHE A 69 -0.71 -12.11 5.68
C PHE A 69 -0.62 -13.46 6.38
N ALA A 70 -1.77 -13.97 6.84
CA ALA A 70 -1.97 -15.33 7.25
C ALA A 70 -3.33 -15.86 6.73
N THR A 71 -3.44 -17.16 6.53
CA THR A 71 -4.67 -17.78 5.96
C THR A 71 -5.88 -17.63 6.86
N TRP A 72 -5.65 -17.55 8.16
CA TRP A 72 -6.66 -17.37 9.20
C TRP A 72 -7.03 -15.89 9.48
N CYS A 73 -6.36 -14.93 8.82
CA CYS A 73 -6.62 -13.50 9.00
C CYS A 73 -7.81 -13.04 8.13
N PRO A 74 -8.98 -12.72 8.70
CA PRO A 74 -10.15 -12.33 7.91
C PRO A 74 -9.91 -11.08 7.06
N GLY A 75 -9.28 -10.04 7.64
CA GLY A 75 -8.97 -8.80 6.92
C GLY A 75 -8.04 -9.01 5.73
N CYS A 76 -7.08 -9.95 5.84
CA CYS A 76 -6.19 -10.31 4.72
C CYS A 76 -6.97 -10.98 3.58
N VAL A 77 -7.91 -11.86 3.92
CA VAL A 77 -8.78 -12.52 2.95
C VAL A 77 -9.69 -11.51 2.25
N ASP A 78 -10.26 -10.57 3.01
CA ASP A 78 -11.16 -9.53 2.49
C ASP A 78 -10.44 -8.54 1.59
N GLU A 79 -9.15 -8.27 1.81
CA GLU A 79 -8.34 -7.36 1.00
C GLU A 79 -7.83 -8.02 -0.30
N THR A 80 -7.66 -9.34 -0.32
CA THR A 80 -7.10 -10.09 -1.45
C THR A 80 -7.74 -9.76 -2.81
N PRO A 81 -9.08 -9.64 -2.97
CA PRO A 81 -9.68 -9.24 -4.24
C PRO A 81 -9.16 -7.90 -4.77
N SER A 82 -8.96 -6.92 -3.89
CA SER A 82 -8.40 -5.61 -4.25
C SER A 82 -6.95 -5.73 -4.70
N LEU A 83 -6.14 -6.52 -4.02
CA LEU A 83 -4.75 -6.78 -4.40
C LEU A 83 -4.65 -7.49 -5.75
N ILE A 84 -5.55 -8.45 -6.04
CA ILE A 84 -5.61 -9.11 -7.35
C ILE A 84 -5.91 -8.11 -8.48
N ARG A 85 -6.86 -7.17 -8.27
CA ARG A 85 -7.16 -6.11 -9.24
C ARG A 85 -5.98 -5.16 -9.43
N ILE A 86 -5.34 -4.74 -8.35
CA ILE A 86 -4.16 -3.87 -8.37
C ILE A 86 -3.01 -4.55 -9.11
N GLN A 87 -2.73 -5.83 -8.84
CA GLN A 87 -1.71 -6.59 -9.55
C GLN A 87 -1.99 -6.64 -11.05
N ARG A 88 -3.23 -6.94 -11.47
CA ARG A 88 -3.63 -6.93 -12.89
C ARG A 88 -3.42 -5.57 -13.54
N LYS A 89 -3.78 -4.49 -12.84
CA LYS A 89 -3.73 -3.13 -13.34
C LYS A 89 -2.31 -2.62 -13.57
N PHE A 90 -1.37 -2.98 -12.69
CA PHE A 90 -0.05 -2.35 -12.63
C PHE A 90 1.13 -3.28 -12.97
N SER A 91 0.94 -4.59 -13.11
CA SER A 91 2.03 -5.53 -13.39
C SER A 91 2.85 -5.15 -14.63
N ASN A 92 2.19 -4.72 -15.70
CA ASN A 92 2.85 -4.29 -16.95
C ASN A 92 3.50 -2.89 -16.85
N ARG A 93 3.37 -2.21 -15.70
CA ARG A 93 3.94 -0.89 -15.44
C ARG A 93 5.13 -0.92 -14.49
N GLY A 94 5.61 -2.12 -14.16
CA GLY A 94 6.74 -2.30 -13.23
C GLY A 94 6.31 -2.27 -11.77
N PHE A 95 5.17 -2.86 -11.46
CA PHE A 95 4.68 -3.08 -10.11
C PHE A 95 4.44 -4.56 -9.84
N THR A 96 4.64 -4.99 -8.62
CA THR A 96 4.24 -6.32 -8.16
C THR A 96 3.80 -6.32 -6.70
N VAL A 97 2.76 -7.09 -6.40
CA VAL A 97 2.47 -7.54 -5.04
C VAL A 97 3.33 -8.78 -4.76
N ILE A 98 3.89 -8.86 -3.58
CA ILE A 98 4.56 -10.05 -3.05
C ILE A 98 3.95 -10.32 -1.68
N ALA A 99 3.18 -11.39 -1.57
CA ALA A 99 2.63 -11.80 -0.29
C ALA A 99 3.68 -12.57 0.52
N ILE A 100 3.84 -12.21 1.78
CA ILE A 100 4.75 -12.87 2.73
C ILE A 100 3.88 -13.52 3.80
N ALA A 101 3.78 -14.84 3.75
CA ALA A 101 3.00 -15.61 4.70
C ALA A 101 3.75 -15.70 6.05
N ILE A 102 3.14 -15.14 7.09
CA ILE A 102 3.59 -15.27 8.47
C ILE A 102 2.61 -16.14 9.25
N ASP A 103 2.28 -17.27 8.64
CA ASP A 103 1.24 -18.20 9.08
C ASP A 103 1.81 -19.24 10.04
N ASP A 104 1.23 -19.35 11.23
CA ASP A 104 1.64 -20.31 12.25
C ASP A 104 1.09 -21.73 12.02
N GLN A 105 0.21 -21.91 11.03
CA GLN A 105 -0.34 -23.21 10.64
C GLN A 105 0.54 -23.96 9.63
N GLY A 106 1.63 -23.33 9.16
CA GLY A 106 2.65 -23.94 8.34
C GLY A 106 2.41 -23.86 6.83
N GLU A 107 3.45 -24.23 6.09
CA GLU A 107 3.53 -24.10 4.64
C GLU A 107 2.42 -24.85 3.89
N GLU A 108 2.09 -26.08 4.32
CA GLU A 108 1.05 -26.90 3.69
C GLU A 108 -0.31 -26.20 3.71
N THR A 109 -0.65 -25.52 4.82
CA THR A 109 -1.88 -24.74 4.94
C THR A 109 -1.90 -23.55 3.96
N VAL A 110 -0.78 -22.82 3.89
CA VAL A 110 -0.63 -21.69 2.96
C VAL A 110 -0.71 -22.18 1.50
N GLU A 111 -0.04 -23.26 1.17
CA GLU A 111 -0.08 -23.86 -0.17
C GLU A 111 -1.49 -24.28 -0.57
N SER A 112 -2.20 -24.97 0.34
CA SER A 112 -3.60 -25.37 0.14
C SER A 112 -4.51 -24.15 -0.06
N PHE A 113 -4.34 -23.11 0.73
CA PHE A 113 -5.09 -21.86 0.60
C PHE A 113 -4.86 -21.23 -0.78
N VAL A 114 -3.60 -21.07 -1.21
CA VAL A 114 -3.26 -20.44 -2.49
C VAL A 114 -3.77 -21.25 -3.69
N LYS A 115 -3.67 -22.58 -3.63
CA LYS A 115 -4.09 -23.47 -4.74
C LYS A 115 -5.61 -23.57 -4.88
N ASN A 116 -6.33 -23.61 -3.76
CA ASN A 116 -7.74 -23.96 -3.77
C ASN A 116 -8.68 -22.75 -3.59
N ARG A 117 -8.20 -21.64 -3.04
CA ARG A 117 -9.03 -20.47 -2.79
C ARG A 117 -9.33 -19.71 -4.08
N GLN A 118 -10.60 -19.42 -4.26
CA GLN A 118 -11.08 -18.55 -5.32
C GLN A 118 -11.67 -17.29 -4.71
N PHE A 119 -11.40 -16.14 -5.33
CA PHE A 119 -11.85 -14.84 -4.88
C PHE A 119 -12.88 -14.26 -5.83
N SER A 120 -13.94 -13.67 -5.30
CA SER A 120 -14.95 -13.00 -6.13
C SER A 120 -14.45 -11.64 -6.61
N LEU A 121 -14.43 -11.45 -7.91
CA LEU A 121 -13.99 -10.24 -8.59
C LEU A 121 -15.04 -9.84 -9.63
N ASP A 122 -15.85 -8.83 -9.31
CA ASP A 122 -16.83 -8.25 -10.25
C ASP A 122 -17.79 -9.30 -10.86
N GLY A 123 -18.20 -10.28 -10.04
CA GLY A 123 -19.10 -11.37 -10.45
C GLY A 123 -18.40 -12.60 -11.08
N ALA A 124 -17.08 -12.54 -11.25
CA ALA A 124 -16.27 -13.68 -11.68
C ALA A 124 -15.41 -14.25 -10.55
N SER A 125 -15.02 -15.49 -10.67
CA SER A 125 -14.09 -16.14 -9.74
C SER A 125 -12.66 -16.05 -10.27
N ALA A 126 -11.70 -15.76 -9.39
CA ALA A 126 -10.30 -15.68 -9.79
C ALA A 126 -9.37 -16.24 -8.70
N PRO A 127 -8.30 -16.96 -9.09
CA PRO A 127 -7.25 -17.35 -8.18
C PRO A 127 -6.37 -16.13 -7.83
N LEU A 128 -5.55 -16.31 -6.81
CA LEU A 128 -4.47 -15.39 -6.47
C LEU A 128 -3.48 -15.29 -7.66
N ASN A 129 -3.03 -14.09 -8.00
CA ASN A 129 -2.27 -13.80 -9.22
C ASN A 129 -0.92 -13.11 -8.96
N TYR A 130 -0.41 -13.21 -7.74
CA TYR A 130 0.89 -12.68 -7.33
C TYR A 130 1.63 -13.72 -6.49
N PRO A 131 2.99 -13.64 -6.41
CA PRO A 131 3.78 -14.60 -5.68
C PRO A 131 3.51 -14.58 -4.18
N VAL A 132 3.57 -15.77 -3.58
CA VAL A 132 3.50 -15.98 -2.14
C VAL A 132 4.82 -16.59 -1.68
N LEU A 133 5.45 -15.96 -0.70
CA LEU A 133 6.68 -16.39 -0.08
C LEU A 133 6.42 -16.80 1.37
N MET A 134 7.12 -17.82 1.84
CA MET A 134 7.10 -18.20 3.24
C MET A 134 8.01 -17.26 4.03
N GLY A 135 7.48 -16.69 5.11
CA GLY A 135 8.18 -15.81 6.03
C GLY A 135 8.04 -16.25 7.48
N SER A 136 8.50 -15.38 8.36
CA SER A 136 8.26 -15.47 9.81
C SER A 136 8.00 -14.07 10.36
N VAL A 137 7.52 -14.00 11.60
CA VAL A 137 7.31 -12.71 12.28
C VAL A 137 8.61 -11.92 12.37
N GLU A 138 9.75 -12.58 12.65
CA GLU A 138 11.07 -11.94 12.76
C GLU A 138 11.53 -11.36 11.41
N ILE A 139 11.27 -12.07 10.32
CA ILE A 139 11.57 -11.58 8.96
C ILE A 139 10.67 -10.41 8.62
N ALA A 140 9.38 -10.53 8.90
CA ALA A 140 8.41 -9.46 8.66
C ALA A 140 8.78 -8.18 9.45
N GLN A 141 9.21 -8.30 10.70
CA GLN A 141 9.69 -7.18 11.52
C GLN A 141 10.91 -6.49 10.91
N LYS A 142 11.85 -7.24 10.34
CA LYS A 142 12.99 -6.65 9.60
C LYS A 142 12.56 -5.89 8.36
N LEU A 143 11.41 -6.24 7.78
CA LEU A 143 10.81 -5.61 6.62
C LEU A 143 9.75 -4.55 7.00
N GLY A 144 9.81 -4.00 8.20
CA GLY A 144 8.93 -2.92 8.64
C GLY A 144 7.58 -3.35 9.22
N PHE A 145 7.32 -4.65 9.43
CA PHE A 145 6.10 -5.09 10.10
C PHE A 145 6.13 -4.69 11.58
N GLU A 146 5.10 -3.97 12.01
CA GLU A 146 4.99 -3.45 13.39
C GLU A 146 3.99 -4.23 14.25
N GLY A 147 3.40 -5.29 13.71
CA GLY A 147 2.38 -6.10 14.37
C GLY A 147 0.96 -5.79 13.88
N GLY A 148 0.10 -6.81 13.95
CA GLY A 148 -1.26 -6.76 13.43
C GLY A 148 -1.35 -7.04 11.93
N LEU A 149 -2.36 -7.84 11.54
CA LEU A 149 -2.64 -8.21 10.14
C LEU A 149 -4.01 -7.67 9.71
N PRO A 150 -4.20 -7.31 8.43
CA PRO A 150 -3.16 -7.24 7.40
C PRO A 150 -2.21 -6.07 7.61
N ALA A 151 -1.02 -6.14 7.01
CA ALA A 151 -0.05 -5.06 6.99
C ALA A 151 0.83 -5.17 5.74
N GLY A 152 1.43 -4.06 5.32
CA GLY A 152 2.30 -4.08 4.16
C GLY A 152 3.34 -2.99 4.14
N VAL A 153 4.31 -3.12 3.24
CA VAL A 153 5.35 -2.14 2.98
C VAL A 153 5.46 -1.89 1.49
N LEU A 154 5.37 -0.62 1.08
CA LEU A 154 5.65 -0.23 -0.29
C LEU A 154 7.14 0.09 -0.46
N VAL A 155 7.73 -0.53 -1.45
CA VAL A 155 9.13 -0.36 -1.85
C VAL A 155 9.17 0.31 -3.21
N ASN A 156 9.96 1.38 -3.34
CA ASN A 156 10.12 2.09 -4.59
C ASN A 156 11.14 1.41 -5.53
N ARG A 157 11.32 1.96 -6.74
CA ARG A 157 12.24 1.43 -7.76
C ARG A 157 13.71 1.38 -7.33
N ASP A 158 14.11 2.21 -6.36
CA ASP A 158 15.48 2.26 -5.82
C ASP A 158 15.73 1.17 -4.77
N GLY A 159 14.69 0.42 -4.39
CA GLY A 159 14.77 -0.57 -3.34
C GLY A 159 14.69 0.04 -1.94
N LYS A 160 14.03 1.19 -1.81
CA LYS A 160 13.74 1.81 -0.52
C LYS A 160 12.31 1.51 -0.09
N GLU A 161 12.13 1.17 1.16
CA GLU A 161 10.84 1.12 1.84
C GLU A 161 10.37 2.55 2.07
N VAL A 162 9.28 2.93 1.42
CA VAL A 162 8.82 4.33 1.38
C VAL A 162 7.49 4.56 2.07
N LYS A 163 6.69 3.52 2.25
CA LYS A 163 5.40 3.59 2.94
C LYS A 163 5.16 2.32 3.73
N ILE A 164 4.65 2.46 4.95
CA ILE A 164 4.10 1.36 5.75
C ILE A 164 2.58 1.42 5.71
N ILE A 165 1.94 0.26 5.63
CA ILE A 165 0.49 0.08 5.59
C ILE A 165 0.08 -0.70 6.83
N ARG A 166 -0.94 -0.23 7.54
CA ARG A 166 -1.49 -0.85 8.76
C ARG A 166 -2.97 -1.11 8.58
N GLY A 167 -3.37 -2.36 8.71
CA GLY A 167 -4.77 -2.75 8.54
C GLY A 167 -5.24 -2.68 7.08
N VAL A 168 -6.54 -2.91 6.89
CA VAL A 168 -7.18 -2.89 5.56
C VAL A 168 -7.23 -1.47 5.02
N VAL A 169 -6.73 -1.29 3.80
CA VAL A 169 -6.76 -0.01 3.09
C VAL A 169 -7.66 -0.12 1.86
N SER A 170 -8.42 0.93 1.57
CA SER A 170 -9.28 0.93 0.38
C SER A 170 -8.44 0.77 -0.91
N GLU A 171 -8.99 0.03 -1.87
CA GLU A 171 -8.35 -0.14 -3.19
C GLU A 171 -8.05 1.20 -3.88
N ALA A 172 -8.92 2.19 -3.72
CA ALA A 172 -8.74 3.51 -4.29
C ALA A 172 -7.51 4.23 -3.70
N THR A 173 -7.37 4.20 -2.37
CA THR A 173 -6.23 4.81 -1.66
C THR A 173 -4.92 4.12 -2.05
N LEU A 174 -4.89 2.79 -2.04
CA LEU A 174 -3.71 2.02 -2.40
C LEU A 174 -3.33 2.22 -3.87
N THR A 175 -4.33 2.24 -4.76
CA THR A 175 -4.13 2.55 -6.19
C THR A 175 -3.49 3.92 -6.40
N LYS A 176 -4.01 4.96 -5.73
CA LYS A 176 -3.46 6.34 -5.82
C LYS A 176 -2.01 6.38 -5.34
N THR A 177 -1.70 5.72 -4.24
CA THR A 177 -0.35 5.66 -3.67
C THR A 177 0.62 4.96 -4.62
N ILE A 178 0.25 3.80 -5.16
CA ILE A 178 1.06 3.05 -6.12
C ILE A 178 1.30 3.86 -7.40
N GLN A 179 0.27 4.54 -7.93
CA GLN A 179 0.42 5.39 -9.12
C GLN A 179 1.47 6.47 -8.93
N ARG A 180 1.45 7.17 -7.79
CA ARG A 180 2.47 8.19 -7.47
C ARG A 180 3.90 7.59 -7.45
N LEU A 181 4.07 6.39 -6.91
CA LEU A 181 5.38 5.73 -6.88
C LEU A 181 5.85 5.24 -8.24
N LEU A 182 4.92 4.96 -9.16
CA LEU A 182 5.24 4.54 -10.52
C LEU A 182 5.62 5.71 -11.44
N GLU A 183 5.21 6.93 -11.10
CA GLU A 183 5.45 8.17 -11.84
C GLU A 183 6.76 8.87 -11.44
N ASN A 184 7.31 8.51 -10.29
CA ASN A 184 8.60 9.00 -9.77
C ASN A 184 9.73 8.01 -10.11
#